data_294919e0e5dd591bfb303509c3ad1fc1
#
_entry.id   294919e0e5dd591bfb303509c3ad1fc1
#
_cell.length_a   1.000
_cell.length_b   1.000
_cell.length_c   1.000
_cell.angle_alpha   90.00
_cell.angle_beta   90.00
_cell.angle_gamma   90.00
#
_symmetry.space_group_name_H-M   'P 1'
#
loop_
_entity.id
_entity.type
_entity.pdbx_description
1 polymer ?
#
loop_
_entity_poly.entity_id
_entity_poly.type
_entity_poly.pdbx_seq_one_letter_code
_entity_poly.pdbx_strand_id
1 'polypeptide(L)'
;MNFETIRGKALDRVPLTFDEALWLYETVPPARLFRLADALRRSAVEEPGTVTWQIDRNVNITNVCISGCKFCNFHCKPHDTQRAFVTSREEYREKIAQTLALGGDQLLLQGGLHPQLGIDFYEELFRDLKRMFPRIRLHALGAPEVAHIARISGLTTLETLRRLMAAGLDSLPGAGAEILDPDVRRAISPAK
;
A
#
# COMPACT_ATOMS: atom_id res chain seq x y z
N MET A 1 -22.88 25.92 7.92
CA MET A 1 -22.77 25.22 6.62
C MET A 1 -24.07 24.51 6.31
N ASN A 2 -24.32 24.17 5.02
CA ASN A 2 -25.54 23.48 4.61
C ASN A 2 -25.19 22.20 3.86
N PHE A 3 -25.77 21.09 4.29
CA PHE A 3 -25.52 19.77 3.69
C PHE A 3 -25.85 19.70 2.20
N GLU A 4 -26.95 20.28 1.76
CA GLU A 4 -27.37 20.21 0.35
C GLU A 4 -26.42 20.98 -0.58
N THR A 5 -25.86 22.10 -0.12
CA THR A 5 -24.84 22.84 -0.86
C THR A 5 -23.56 21.99 -1.02
N ILE A 6 -23.08 21.37 0.08
CA ILE A 6 -21.88 20.51 0.05
C ILE A 6 -22.15 19.24 -0.78
N ARG A 7 -23.36 18.68 -0.65
CA ARG A 7 -23.79 17.54 -1.46
C ARG A 7 -23.76 17.87 -2.96
N GLY A 8 -24.25 19.05 -3.36
CA GLY A 8 -24.19 19.50 -4.75
C GLY A 8 -22.76 19.58 -5.25
N LYS A 9 -21.86 20.26 -4.52
CA LYS A 9 -20.42 20.33 -4.83
C LYS A 9 -19.81 18.94 -5.01
N ALA A 10 -20.09 18.01 -4.07
CA ALA A 10 -19.56 16.67 -4.13
C ALA A 10 -20.05 15.90 -5.37
N LEU A 11 -21.34 15.98 -5.71
CA LEU A 11 -21.90 15.32 -6.90
C LEU A 11 -21.33 15.92 -8.21
N ASP A 12 -21.04 17.21 -8.23
CA ASP A 12 -20.37 17.90 -9.33
C ASP A 12 -18.85 17.66 -9.35
N ARG A 13 -18.33 16.81 -8.43
CA ARG A 13 -16.90 16.48 -8.24
C ARG A 13 -16.03 17.73 -7.99
N VAL A 14 -16.59 18.76 -7.41
CA VAL A 14 -15.85 19.92 -6.94
C VAL A 14 -15.21 19.57 -5.58
N PRO A 15 -13.89 19.74 -5.42
CA PRO A 15 -13.22 19.46 -4.15
C PRO A 15 -13.84 20.24 -2.99
N LEU A 16 -14.03 19.56 -1.88
CA LEU A 16 -14.49 20.19 -0.63
C LEU A 16 -13.32 20.91 0.03
N THR A 17 -13.62 22.02 0.70
CA THR A 17 -12.63 22.65 1.57
C THR A 17 -12.44 21.84 2.85
N PHE A 18 -11.36 22.12 3.59
CA PHE A 18 -11.12 21.49 4.89
C PHE A 18 -12.30 21.70 5.85
N ASP A 19 -12.81 22.93 5.94
CA ASP A 19 -13.92 23.26 6.84
C ASP A 19 -15.21 22.54 6.45
N GLU A 20 -15.51 22.40 5.16
CA GLU A 20 -16.66 21.64 4.67
C GLU A 20 -16.52 20.14 5.02
N ALA A 21 -15.33 19.58 4.84
CA ALA A 21 -15.07 18.18 5.18
C ALA A 21 -15.15 17.93 6.69
N LEU A 22 -14.57 18.83 7.48
CA LEU A 22 -14.63 18.77 8.94
C LEU A 22 -16.08 18.89 9.44
N TRP A 23 -16.85 19.84 8.90
CA TRP A 23 -18.26 19.99 9.26
C TRP A 23 -19.07 18.74 8.92
N LEU A 24 -18.85 18.11 7.75
CA LEU A 24 -19.48 16.84 7.41
C LEU A 24 -19.15 15.75 8.44
N TYR A 25 -17.89 15.65 8.80
CA TYR A 25 -17.39 14.63 9.75
C TYR A 25 -18.01 14.79 11.15
N GLU A 26 -18.09 16.02 11.63
CA GLU A 26 -18.55 16.33 13.00
C GLU A 26 -20.08 16.36 13.15
N THR A 27 -20.81 16.75 12.10
CA THR A 27 -22.22 17.12 12.26
C THR A 27 -23.19 16.27 11.47
N VAL A 28 -22.74 15.61 10.38
CA VAL A 28 -23.67 14.89 9.49
C VAL A 28 -23.74 13.41 9.90
N PRO A 29 -24.96 12.87 10.14
CA PRO A 29 -25.12 11.46 10.47
C PRO A 29 -24.50 10.53 9.40
N PRO A 30 -23.76 9.48 9.79
CA PRO A 30 -23.09 8.56 8.86
C PRO A 30 -24.01 8.01 7.78
N ALA A 31 -25.25 7.71 8.09
CA ALA A 31 -26.23 7.21 7.11
C ALA A 31 -26.49 8.19 5.94
N ARG A 32 -26.36 9.50 6.16
CA ARG A 32 -26.45 10.51 5.08
C ARG A 32 -25.18 10.55 4.25
N LEU A 33 -24.02 10.43 4.91
CA LEU A 33 -22.71 10.34 4.23
C LEU A 33 -22.62 9.09 3.37
N PHE A 34 -23.07 7.93 3.85
CA PHE A 34 -23.08 6.68 3.07
C PHE A 34 -23.95 6.79 1.81
N ARG A 35 -25.13 7.43 1.91
CA ARG A 35 -25.97 7.67 0.72
C ARG A 35 -25.29 8.59 -0.29
N LEU A 36 -24.62 9.64 0.18
CA LEU A 36 -23.86 10.54 -0.71
C LEU A 36 -22.69 9.82 -1.36
N ALA A 37 -21.93 9.03 -0.60
CA ALA A 37 -20.82 8.23 -1.11
C ALA A 37 -21.29 7.19 -2.15
N ASP A 38 -22.42 6.50 -1.90
CA ASP A 38 -23.00 5.57 -2.88
C ASP A 38 -23.46 6.28 -4.16
N ALA A 39 -24.08 7.47 -4.04
CA ALA A 39 -24.47 8.26 -5.20
C ALA A 39 -23.24 8.70 -6.03
N LEU A 40 -22.17 9.12 -5.37
CA LEU A 40 -20.90 9.47 -6.03
C LEU A 40 -20.27 8.24 -6.71
N ARG A 41 -20.22 7.10 -6.03
CA ARG A 41 -19.74 5.85 -6.62
C ARG A 41 -20.51 5.49 -7.89
N ARG A 42 -21.85 5.53 -7.82
CA ARG A 42 -22.70 5.22 -8.98
C ARG A 42 -22.48 6.15 -10.16
N SER A 43 -22.17 7.42 -9.90
CA SER A 43 -21.84 8.39 -10.96
C SER A 43 -20.41 8.24 -11.51
N ALA A 44 -19.55 7.50 -10.82
CA ALA A 44 -18.13 7.35 -11.16
C ALA A 44 -17.80 6.09 -11.94
N VAL A 45 -18.70 5.12 -11.98
CA VAL A 45 -18.49 3.82 -12.62
C VAL A 45 -19.46 3.63 -13.78
N GLU A 46 -19.01 2.98 -14.85
CA GLU A 46 -19.82 2.73 -16.05
C GLU A 46 -20.99 1.78 -15.73
N GLU A 47 -20.75 0.78 -14.89
CA GLU A 47 -21.74 -0.21 -14.49
C GLU A 47 -22.01 -0.15 -12.97
N PRO A 48 -22.91 0.71 -12.50
CA PRO A 48 -23.16 0.91 -11.05
C PRO A 48 -23.61 -0.34 -10.28
N GLY A 49 -24.19 -1.31 -10.97
CA GLY A 49 -24.61 -2.60 -10.40
C GLY A 49 -23.47 -3.59 -10.19
N THR A 50 -22.33 -3.37 -10.83
CA THR A 50 -21.18 -4.28 -10.74
C THR A 50 -20.30 -3.94 -9.55
N VAL A 51 -19.98 -4.96 -8.74
CA VAL A 51 -18.98 -4.89 -7.68
C VAL A 51 -17.81 -5.79 -8.07
N THR A 52 -16.65 -5.18 -8.28
CA THR A 52 -15.43 -5.92 -8.59
C THR A 52 -14.74 -6.39 -7.31
N TRP A 53 -14.06 -7.50 -7.39
CA TRP A 53 -13.25 -8.06 -6.32
C TRP A 53 -12.02 -8.75 -6.90
N GLN A 54 -11.02 -9.00 -6.07
CA GLN A 54 -9.77 -9.64 -6.47
C GLN A 54 -9.33 -10.64 -5.41
N ILE A 55 -8.82 -11.79 -5.84
CA ILE A 55 -8.08 -12.69 -4.99
C ILE A 55 -6.61 -12.31 -5.11
N ASP A 56 -6.05 -11.83 -4.03
CA ASP A 56 -4.60 -11.63 -3.90
C ASP A 56 -4.04 -12.43 -2.73
N ARG A 57 -2.73 -12.54 -2.68
CA ARG A 57 -2.00 -13.15 -1.58
C ARG A 57 -1.05 -12.14 -0.95
N ASN A 58 -1.25 -11.85 0.33
CA ASN A 58 -0.26 -11.11 1.09
C ASN A 58 0.97 -12.01 1.35
N VAL A 59 2.14 -11.54 0.94
CA VAL A 59 3.44 -12.15 1.25
C VAL A 59 4.37 -11.06 1.74
N ASN A 60 4.78 -11.16 3.00
CA ASN A 60 5.72 -10.21 3.57
C ASN A 60 7.14 -10.53 3.11
N ILE A 61 7.82 -9.55 2.53
CA ILE A 61 9.20 -9.73 2.03
C ILE A 61 10.14 -9.99 3.20
N THR A 62 9.99 -9.22 4.27
CA THR A 62 10.77 -9.34 5.51
C THR A 62 10.02 -8.72 6.67
N ASN A 63 10.26 -9.21 7.89
CA ASN A 63 9.78 -8.54 9.11
C ASN A 63 10.85 -7.65 9.75
N VAL A 64 12.08 -7.65 9.24
CA VAL A 64 13.14 -6.78 9.76
C VAL A 64 12.85 -5.33 9.40
N CYS A 65 12.71 -4.46 10.41
CA CYS A 65 12.32 -3.08 10.20
C CYS A 65 13.00 -2.12 11.19
N ILE A 66 13.55 -1.03 10.65
CA ILE A 66 14.18 0.04 11.45
C ILE A 66 13.21 1.15 11.85
N SER A 67 11.96 1.14 11.35
CA SER A 67 11.04 2.29 11.55
C SER A 67 10.54 2.46 12.99
N GLY A 68 10.49 1.38 13.78
CA GLY A 68 10.11 1.44 15.19
C GLY A 68 8.67 1.90 15.45
N CYS A 69 7.74 1.64 14.53
CA CYS A 69 6.32 2.00 14.70
C CYS A 69 5.73 1.34 15.93
N LYS A 70 5.18 2.14 16.86
CA LYS A 70 4.69 1.67 18.17
C LYS A 70 3.49 0.72 18.09
N PHE A 71 2.73 0.78 17.00
CA PHE A 71 1.56 -0.06 16.76
C PHE A 71 1.86 -1.33 15.96
N CYS A 72 3.05 -1.45 15.37
CA CYS A 72 3.40 -2.58 14.50
C CYS A 72 3.94 -3.74 15.32
N ASN A 73 3.11 -4.76 15.53
CA ASN A 73 3.53 -5.99 16.22
C ASN A 73 4.24 -7.01 15.31
N PHE A 74 4.28 -6.74 14.01
CA PHE A 74 4.90 -7.62 13.02
C PHE A 74 6.42 -7.45 12.94
N HIS A 75 6.92 -6.22 13.15
CA HIS A 75 8.33 -5.93 12.96
C HIS A 75 9.24 -6.59 13.98
N CYS A 76 10.45 -6.94 13.58
CA CYS A 76 11.56 -7.24 14.46
C CYS A 76 12.75 -6.31 14.19
N LYS A 77 13.60 -6.17 15.21
CA LYS A 77 14.82 -5.39 15.06
C LYS A 77 15.89 -6.16 14.28
N PRO A 78 16.81 -5.48 13.56
CA PRO A 78 17.82 -6.16 12.73
C PRO A 78 18.73 -7.14 13.46
N HIS A 79 18.89 -7.00 14.76
CA HIS A 79 19.71 -7.89 15.60
C HIS A 79 18.94 -9.08 16.17
N ASP A 80 17.66 -9.18 15.98
CA ASP A 80 16.80 -10.27 16.46
C ASP A 80 16.85 -11.44 15.45
N THR A 81 17.96 -12.15 15.43
CA THR A 81 18.21 -13.23 14.47
C THR A 81 17.31 -14.45 14.68
N GLN A 82 16.60 -14.56 15.82
CA GLN A 82 15.67 -15.67 16.06
C GLN A 82 14.31 -15.44 15.37
N ARG A 83 13.91 -14.20 15.22
CA ARG A 83 12.61 -13.82 14.65
C ARG A 83 12.72 -13.25 13.25
N ALA A 84 13.91 -12.75 12.88
CA ALA A 84 14.15 -12.12 11.59
C ALA A 84 14.02 -13.13 10.45
N PHE A 85 13.33 -12.73 9.39
CA PHE A 85 13.29 -13.49 8.15
C PHE A 85 13.33 -12.59 6.92
N VAL A 86 13.77 -13.15 5.83
CA VAL A 86 13.53 -12.69 4.46
C VAL A 86 12.91 -13.88 3.75
N THR A 87 11.74 -13.68 3.13
CA THR A 87 10.98 -14.75 2.47
C THR A 87 11.81 -15.36 1.34
N SER A 88 11.94 -16.68 1.37
CA SER A 88 12.73 -17.45 0.41
C SER A 88 12.03 -17.57 -0.95
N ARG A 89 12.82 -17.91 -1.97
CA ARG A 89 12.32 -18.16 -3.33
C ARG A 89 11.32 -19.32 -3.37
N GLU A 90 11.55 -20.35 -2.56
CA GLU A 90 10.70 -21.52 -2.42
C GLU A 90 9.34 -21.16 -1.83
N GLU A 91 9.33 -20.36 -0.77
CA GLU A 91 8.10 -19.86 -0.16
C GLU A 91 7.28 -19.00 -1.12
N TYR A 92 7.93 -18.13 -1.91
CA TYR A 92 7.23 -17.39 -2.97
C TYR A 92 6.58 -18.31 -3.98
N ARG A 93 7.33 -19.32 -4.46
CA ARG A 93 6.82 -20.30 -5.43
C ARG A 93 5.59 -21.02 -4.92
N GLU A 94 5.64 -21.51 -3.68
CA GLU A 94 4.51 -22.18 -3.05
C GLU A 94 3.28 -21.27 -2.92
N LYS A 95 3.48 -20.09 -2.35
CA LYS A 95 2.40 -19.11 -2.14
C LYS A 95 1.75 -18.66 -3.46
N ILE A 96 2.54 -18.45 -4.51
CA ILE A 96 2.02 -18.09 -5.84
C ILE A 96 1.25 -19.26 -6.44
N ALA A 97 1.76 -20.49 -6.37
CA ALA A 97 1.07 -21.67 -6.88
C ALA A 97 -0.29 -21.85 -6.20
N GLN A 98 -0.37 -21.68 -4.87
CA GLN A 98 -1.64 -21.70 -4.13
C GLN A 98 -2.59 -20.58 -4.56
N THR A 99 -2.08 -19.37 -4.78
CA THR A 99 -2.87 -18.22 -5.24
C THR A 99 -3.50 -18.48 -6.61
N LEU A 100 -2.69 -18.96 -7.54
CA LEU A 100 -3.15 -19.31 -8.91
C LEU A 100 -4.17 -20.44 -8.90
N ALA A 101 -3.99 -21.45 -8.03
CA ALA A 101 -4.93 -22.55 -7.88
C ALA A 101 -6.32 -22.09 -7.39
N LEU A 102 -6.37 -20.99 -6.64
CA LEU A 102 -7.60 -20.36 -6.16
C LEU A 102 -8.18 -19.32 -7.15
N GLY A 103 -7.57 -19.17 -8.33
CA GLY A 103 -7.98 -18.18 -9.33
C GLY A 103 -7.49 -16.75 -9.05
N GLY A 104 -6.57 -16.57 -8.12
CA GLY A 104 -5.91 -15.29 -7.89
C GLY A 104 -4.80 -15.03 -8.90
N ASP A 105 -4.47 -13.76 -9.10
CA ASP A 105 -3.46 -13.33 -10.09
C ASP A 105 -2.53 -12.23 -9.58
N GLN A 106 -2.60 -11.92 -8.27
CA GLN A 106 -1.84 -10.83 -7.67
C GLN A 106 -1.18 -11.24 -6.36
N LEU A 107 0.01 -10.70 -6.12
CA LEU A 107 0.64 -10.68 -4.79
C LEU A 107 0.58 -9.27 -4.22
N LEU A 108 0.21 -9.15 -2.95
CA LEU A 108 0.45 -7.97 -2.13
C LEU A 108 1.76 -8.16 -1.38
N LEU A 109 2.82 -7.51 -1.85
CA LEU A 109 4.18 -7.64 -1.31
C LEU A 109 4.52 -6.41 -0.48
N GLN A 110 4.54 -6.55 0.81
CA GLN A 110 4.97 -5.53 1.76
C GLN A 110 6.00 -6.10 2.72
N GLY A 111 6.63 -5.26 3.53
CA GLY A 111 7.59 -5.73 4.52
C GLY A 111 8.12 -4.63 5.40
N GLY A 112 9.16 -4.97 6.16
CA GLY A 112 9.88 -4.02 6.99
C GLY A 112 10.89 -3.20 6.20
N LEU A 113 11.26 -2.03 6.74
CA LEU A 113 12.37 -1.21 6.23
C LEU A 113 13.70 -1.89 6.62
N HIS A 114 14.12 -2.86 5.83
CA HIS A 114 15.34 -3.63 6.10
C HIS A 114 16.58 -2.79 5.79
N PRO A 115 17.57 -2.68 6.71
CA PRO A 115 18.69 -1.75 6.54
C PRO A 115 19.67 -2.12 5.41
N GLN A 116 19.62 -3.35 4.90
CA GLN A 116 20.58 -3.87 3.91
C GLN A 116 19.94 -4.30 2.59
N LEU A 117 18.61 -4.39 2.48
CA LEU A 117 17.95 -4.76 1.24
C LEU A 117 17.76 -3.52 0.37
N GLY A 118 18.75 -3.23 -0.46
CA GLY A 118 18.74 -2.13 -1.43
C GLY A 118 18.02 -2.48 -2.72
N ILE A 119 18.09 -1.58 -3.70
CA ILE A 119 17.39 -1.68 -4.97
C ILE A 119 17.69 -2.98 -5.73
N ASP A 120 18.95 -3.44 -5.71
CA ASP A 120 19.37 -4.63 -6.46
C ASP A 120 18.65 -5.90 -5.96
N PHE A 121 18.43 -6.01 -4.65
CA PHE A 121 17.64 -7.10 -4.07
C PHE A 121 16.20 -7.11 -4.61
N TYR A 122 15.53 -5.96 -4.62
CA TYR A 122 14.14 -5.87 -5.09
C TYR A 122 14.03 -6.08 -6.60
N GLU A 123 14.98 -5.60 -7.38
CA GLU A 123 15.04 -5.86 -8.81
C GLU A 123 15.21 -7.36 -9.11
N GLU A 124 16.12 -8.03 -8.41
CA GLU A 124 16.32 -9.48 -8.58
C GLU A 124 15.05 -10.24 -8.19
N LEU A 125 14.46 -9.93 -7.03
CA LEU A 125 13.23 -10.53 -6.56
C LEU A 125 12.10 -10.40 -7.60
N PHE A 126 11.84 -9.18 -8.08
CA PHE A 126 10.71 -8.94 -9.01
C PHE A 126 10.95 -9.61 -10.37
N ARG A 127 12.18 -9.53 -10.92
CA ARG A 127 12.52 -10.26 -12.17
C ARG A 127 12.36 -11.76 -12.01
N ASP A 128 12.76 -12.32 -10.88
CA ASP A 128 12.61 -13.75 -10.62
C ASP A 128 11.15 -14.17 -10.51
N LEU A 129 10.34 -13.42 -9.77
CA LEU A 129 8.91 -13.70 -9.67
C LEU A 129 8.21 -13.62 -11.03
N LYS A 130 8.52 -12.59 -11.84
CA LYS A 130 8.00 -12.46 -13.21
C LYS A 130 8.50 -13.56 -14.15
N ARG A 131 9.74 -14.02 -13.98
CA ARG A 131 10.28 -15.13 -14.78
C ARG A 131 9.59 -16.46 -14.46
N MET A 132 9.35 -16.73 -13.17
CA MET A 132 8.66 -17.94 -12.74
C MET A 132 7.17 -17.93 -13.06
N PHE A 133 6.54 -16.77 -12.94
CA PHE A 133 5.11 -16.58 -13.07
C PHE A 133 4.79 -15.29 -13.86
N PRO A 134 4.90 -15.30 -15.19
CA PRO A 134 4.83 -14.09 -16.02
C PRO A 134 3.51 -13.29 -15.88
N ARG A 135 2.43 -13.96 -15.52
CA ARG A 135 1.10 -13.34 -15.40
C ARG A 135 0.78 -12.83 -13.99
N ILE A 136 1.59 -13.17 -12.98
CA ILE A 136 1.34 -12.68 -11.62
C ILE A 136 1.57 -11.17 -11.54
N ARG A 137 0.64 -10.46 -10.96
CA ARG A 137 0.79 -9.02 -10.71
C ARG A 137 1.50 -8.78 -9.39
N LEU A 138 2.48 -7.90 -9.41
CA LEU A 138 3.23 -7.48 -8.22
C LEU A 138 2.69 -6.13 -7.75
N HIS A 139 1.76 -6.18 -6.81
CA HIS A 139 1.26 -5.04 -6.07
C HIS A 139 2.11 -4.90 -4.82
N ALA A 140 3.16 -4.08 -4.89
CA ALA A 140 4.26 -4.19 -3.93
C ALA A 140 4.73 -2.84 -3.42
N LEU A 141 5.26 -2.83 -2.21
CA LEU A 141 5.91 -1.72 -1.53
C LEU A 141 4.97 -0.54 -1.25
N GLY A 142 5.11 0.06 -0.11
CA GLY A 142 4.49 1.35 0.22
C GLY A 142 5.44 2.53 -0.03
N ALA A 143 4.94 3.75 0.07
CA ALA A 143 5.75 4.95 -0.08
C ALA A 143 6.96 5.00 0.89
N PRO A 144 6.85 4.60 2.17
CA PRO A 144 7.99 4.53 3.08
C PRO A 144 9.06 3.53 2.64
N GLU A 145 8.65 2.37 2.09
CA GLU A 145 9.58 1.34 1.60
C GLU A 145 10.35 1.86 0.38
N VAL A 146 9.66 2.47 -0.59
CA VAL A 146 10.31 3.07 -1.76
C VAL A 146 11.30 4.17 -1.36
N ALA A 147 10.90 5.06 -0.44
CA ALA A 147 11.77 6.11 0.06
C ALA A 147 13.00 5.55 0.81
N HIS A 148 12.80 4.47 1.58
CA HIS A 148 13.90 3.79 2.28
C HIS A 148 14.87 3.12 1.29
N ILE A 149 14.36 2.37 0.30
CA ILE A 149 15.18 1.74 -0.74
C ILE A 149 15.99 2.80 -1.49
N ALA A 150 15.35 3.90 -1.90
CA ALA A 150 16.02 5.01 -2.56
C ALA A 150 17.20 5.54 -1.71
N ARG A 151 16.94 5.81 -0.43
CA ARG A 151 17.93 6.35 0.50
C ARG A 151 19.13 5.43 0.69
N ILE A 152 18.92 4.13 0.94
CA ILE A 152 20.04 3.20 1.20
C ILE A 152 20.78 2.80 -0.08
N SER A 153 20.17 3.02 -1.26
CA SER A 153 20.78 2.74 -2.55
C SER A 153 21.43 3.97 -3.19
N GLY A 154 21.36 5.15 -2.54
CA GLY A 154 21.91 6.39 -3.09
C GLY A 154 21.19 6.89 -4.35
N LEU A 155 19.89 6.59 -4.49
CA LEU A 155 19.05 6.93 -5.64
C LEU A 155 17.99 7.97 -5.28
N THR A 156 17.47 8.66 -6.28
CA THR A 156 16.23 9.41 -6.13
C THR A 156 15.03 8.48 -6.10
N THR A 157 13.91 8.93 -5.51
CA THR A 157 12.64 8.18 -5.52
C THR A 157 12.18 7.85 -6.95
N LEU A 158 12.37 8.79 -7.88
CA LEU A 158 11.99 8.59 -9.28
C LEU A 158 12.82 7.51 -9.98
N GLU A 159 14.13 7.51 -9.77
CA GLU A 159 15.03 6.47 -10.29
C GLU A 159 14.69 5.11 -9.70
N THR A 160 14.47 5.05 -8.39
CA THR A 160 14.04 3.82 -7.70
C THR A 160 12.75 3.26 -8.30
N LEU A 161 11.72 4.09 -8.46
CA LEU A 161 10.46 3.66 -9.07
C LEU A 161 10.65 3.16 -10.51
N ARG A 162 11.42 3.87 -11.33
CA ARG A 162 11.72 3.45 -12.71
C ARG A 162 12.41 2.08 -12.77
N ARG A 163 13.38 1.86 -11.89
CA ARG A 163 14.10 0.59 -11.80
C ARG A 163 13.18 -0.55 -11.34
N LEU A 164 12.37 -0.31 -10.32
CA LEU A 164 11.39 -1.31 -9.83
C LEU A 164 10.34 -1.66 -10.90
N MET A 165 9.81 -0.67 -11.62
CA MET A 165 8.88 -0.88 -12.73
C MET A 165 9.54 -1.70 -13.86
N ALA A 166 10.77 -1.38 -14.23
CA ALA A 166 11.54 -2.14 -15.22
C ALA A 166 11.82 -3.59 -14.77
N ALA A 167 11.86 -3.84 -13.45
CA ALA A 167 12.01 -5.16 -12.87
C ALA A 167 10.69 -5.95 -12.76
N GLY A 168 9.53 -5.31 -12.94
CA GLY A 168 8.23 -5.96 -12.93
C GLY A 168 7.24 -5.50 -11.87
N LEU A 169 7.51 -4.40 -11.17
CA LEU A 169 6.52 -3.77 -10.28
C LEU A 169 5.32 -3.28 -11.12
N ASP A 170 4.12 -3.77 -10.81
CA ASP A 170 2.90 -3.38 -11.53
C ASP A 170 2.16 -2.22 -10.85
N SER A 171 2.12 -2.20 -9.52
CA SER A 171 1.44 -1.15 -8.76
C SER A 171 1.90 -1.07 -7.30
N LEU A 172 1.54 0.03 -6.64
CA LEU A 172 1.85 0.29 -5.23
C LEU A 172 0.56 0.29 -4.41
N PRO A 173 0.49 -0.39 -3.25
CA PRO A 173 -0.70 -0.40 -2.40
C PRO A 173 -0.99 0.93 -1.70
N GLY A 174 -0.03 1.83 -1.63
CA GLY A 174 -0.23 3.14 -1.02
C GLY A 174 -0.32 3.15 0.51
N ALA A 175 0.05 2.05 1.17
CA ALA A 175 0.06 1.96 2.63
C ALA A 175 1.17 2.79 3.28
N GLY A 176 1.07 3.03 4.58
CA GLY A 176 2.14 3.55 5.41
C GLY A 176 2.00 5.01 5.87
N ALA A 177 0.93 5.70 5.52
CA ALA A 177 0.69 7.05 6.03
C ALA A 177 0.18 7.05 7.47
N GLU A 178 -0.74 6.17 7.83
CA GLU A 178 -1.51 6.02 9.07
C GLU A 178 -2.15 7.34 9.52
N ILE A 179 -1.33 8.38 9.71
CA ILE A 179 -1.77 9.73 10.05
C ILE A 179 -0.89 10.77 9.33
N LEU A 180 -1.49 11.88 8.89
CA LEU A 180 -0.79 12.92 8.14
C LEU A 180 -0.24 14.05 9.03
N ASP A 181 -0.74 14.18 10.28
CA ASP A 181 -0.19 15.14 11.23
C ASP A 181 1.27 14.78 11.58
N PRO A 182 2.25 15.68 11.37
CA PRO A 182 3.66 15.37 11.52
C PRO A 182 4.08 15.11 12.97
N ASP A 183 3.42 15.71 13.96
CA ASP A 183 3.79 15.54 15.38
C ASP A 183 3.26 14.20 15.91
N VAL A 184 2.01 13.89 15.60
CA VAL A 184 1.43 12.58 15.93
C VAL A 184 2.20 11.47 15.20
N ARG A 185 2.53 11.66 13.93
CA ARG A 185 3.30 10.69 13.15
C ARG A 185 4.67 10.42 13.77
N ARG A 186 5.42 11.45 14.16
CA ARG A 186 6.70 11.28 14.87
C ARG A 186 6.52 10.53 16.19
N ALA A 187 5.43 10.77 16.88
CA ALA A 187 5.15 10.08 18.14
C ALA A 187 4.89 8.58 17.98
N ILE A 188 4.24 8.15 16.91
CA ILE A 188 3.85 6.74 16.67
C ILE A 188 4.79 5.98 15.72
N SER A 189 5.47 6.69 14.82
CA SER A 189 6.35 6.12 13.77
C SER A 189 7.59 7.01 13.57
N PRO A 190 8.54 7.02 14.52
CA PRO A 190 9.61 8.04 14.58
C PRO A 190 10.59 8.01 13.39
N ALA A 191 10.69 6.92 12.67
CA ALA A 191 11.60 6.76 11.53
C ALA A 191 10.88 6.57 10.18
N LYS A 192 9.65 7.09 10.09
CA LYS A 192 8.80 6.97 8.91
C LYS A 192 8.49 8.33 8.27
#